data_f7320072a89c69689d52cbed8730620e
#
_entry.id   f7320072a89c69689d52cbed8730620e
#
_cell.length_a   1.000
_cell.length_b   1.000
_cell.length_c   1.000
_cell.angle_alpha   90.00
_cell.angle_beta   90.00
_cell.angle_gamma   90.00
#
_symmetry.space_group_name_H-M   'P 1'
#
loop_
_entity.id
_entity.type
_entity.pdbx_description
1 polymer ?
#
loop_
_entity_poly.entity_id
_entity_poly.type
_entity_poly.pdbx_seq_one_letter_code
_entity_poly.pdbx_strand_id
1 'polypeptide(L)'
;MTFSGFPPSAPRLYEELAAGNSKESWRLRHRAVYESDVRAPMEELAVELSAHFAEYAGGVRLLGPVRDTRMSHDKSPYKTYQGAYLDVLPALGFWVHLDREGLYASGRWYPYGGAEVARYRAAVEEEDGGAELAGITARLTGLGFTIGGDRLATRPRGVPAGHPRLELLRHRKIDAGRRLGPGPALGSAAAGAFVRETWELVRPLLDWAAARGLTPRPRGDRGADTPS
;
A
#
# COMPACT_ATOMS: atom_id res chain seq x y z
N MET A 1 0.85 7.65 24.25
CA MET A 1 1.68 6.43 24.37
C MET A 1 2.62 6.43 23.17
N THR A 2 3.84 5.97 23.33
CA THR A 2 4.85 5.93 22.27
C THR A 2 4.92 4.51 21.75
N PHE A 3 4.88 4.32 20.43
CA PHE A 3 4.99 3.01 19.82
C PHE A 3 6.29 2.31 20.21
N SER A 4 6.19 1.08 20.70
CA SER A 4 7.32 0.30 21.23
C SER A 4 7.60 -1.01 20.47
N GLY A 5 6.84 -1.25 19.37
CA GLY A 5 6.97 -2.46 18.56
C GLY A 5 5.78 -3.40 18.67
N PHE A 6 5.81 -4.48 17.90
CA PHE A 6 4.81 -5.54 17.92
C PHE A 6 5.37 -6.77 18.66
N PRO A 7 4.67 -7.32 19.66
CA PRO A 7 5.14 -8.52 20.34
C PRO A 7 5.15 -9.74 19.41
N PRO A 8 5.93 -10.80 19.71
CA PRO A 8 6.03 -12.00 18.87
C PRO A 8 4.70 -12.74 18.65
N SER A 9 3.73 -12.54 19.53
CA SER A 9 2.33 -13.06 19.38
C SER A 9 1.59 -12.43 18.21
N ALA A 10 1.94 -11.22 17.78
CA ALA A 10 1.25 -10.52 16.72
C ALA A 10 1.40 -11.19 15.33
N PRO A 11 2.59 -11.49 14.80
CA PRO A 11 2.70 -12.28 13.56
C PRO A 11 2.19 -13.73 13.73
N ARG A 12 2.37 -14.34 14.91
CA ARG A 12 1.87 -15.70 15.20
C ARG A 12 0.35 -15.79 15.13
N LEU A 13 -0.38 -14.76 15.56
CA LEU A 13 -1.83 -14.68 15.39
C LEU A 13 -2.25 -14.91 13.94
N TYR A 14 -1.53 -14.29 12.98
CA TYR A 14 -1.86 -14.40 11.56
C TYR A 14 -1.44 -15.74 10.95
N GLU A 15 -0.44 -16.39 11.48
CA GLU A 15 -0.11 -17.77 11.15
C GLU A 15 -1.24 -18.73 11.58
N GLU A 16 -1.73 -18.58 12.82
CA GLU A 16 -2.86 -19.38 13.36
C GLU A 16 -4.16 -19.11 12.60
N LEU A 17 -4.45 -17.85 12.24
CA LEU A 17 -5.61 -17.49 11.42
C LEU A 17 -5.53 -18.06 10.00
N ALA A 18 -4.35 -18.20 9.43
CA ALA A 18 -4.19 -18.84 8.13
C ALA A 18 -4.50 -20.34 8.19
N ALA A 19 -4.26 -20.99 9.33
CA ALA A 19 -4.56 -22.40 9.56
C ALA A 19 -6.04 -22.67 9.94
N GLY A 20 -6.72 -21.69 10.57
CA GLY A 20 -8.11 -21.88 11.04
C GLY A 20 -8.86 -20.57 11.28
N ASN A 21 -9.50 -20.05 10.22
CA ASN A 21 -10.19 -18.76 10.23
C ASN A 21 -11.70 -18.93 10.32
N SER A 22 -12.24 -18.93 11.55
CA SER A 22 -13.68 -19.02 11.83
C SER A 22 -14.11 -17.98 12.85
N LYS A 23 -15.43 -17.69 12.91
CA LYS A 23 -16.01 -16.79 13.92
C LYS A 23 -15.83 -17.34 15.34
N GLU A 24 -15.86 -18.65 15.50
CA GLU A 24 -15.68 -19.30 16.78
C GLU A 24 -14.24 -19.22 17.27
N SER A 25 -13.25 -19.58 16.40
CA SER A 25 -11.83 -19.46 16.74
C SER A 25 -11.43 -18.02 17.05
N TRP A 26 -11.97 -17.06 16.31
CA TRP A 26 -11.77 -15.64 16.59
C TRP A 26 -12.25 -15.27 17.99
N ARG A 27 -13.52 -15.57 18.30
CA ARG A 27 -14.11 -15.22 19.59
C ARG A 27 -13.40 -15.86 20.78
N LEU A 28 -12.98 -17.11 20.65
CA LEU A 28 -12.43 -17.89 21.77
C LEU A 28 -10.93 -17.70 21.96
N ARG A 29 -10.17 -17.47 20.90
CA ARG A 29 -8.69 -17.52 20.96
C ARG A 29 -8.01 -16.26 20.46
N HIS A 30 -8.51 -15.63 19.39
CA HIS A 30 -7.74 -14.62 18.66
C HIS A 30 -8.11 -13.17 19.00
N ARG A 31 -9.36 -12.91 19.40
CA ARG A 31 -9.83 -11.53 19.61
C ARG A 31 -9.03 -10.78 20.66
N ALA A 32 -8.76 -11.39 21.82
CA ALA A 32 -8.03 -10.73 22.90
C ALA A 32 -6.61 -10.40 22.46
N VAL A 33 -5.88 -11.35 21.84
CA VAL A 33 -4.53 -11.15 21.30
C VAL A 33 -4.54 -10.11 20.18
N TYR A 34 -5.57 -10.13 19.32
CA TYR A 34 -5.70 -9.11 18.28
C TYR A 34 -5.80 -7.69 18.87
N GLU A 35 -6.67 -7.50 19.87
CA GLU A 35 -6.88 -6.16 20.46
C GLU A 35 -5.62 -5.66 21.19
N SER A 36 -4.95 -6.52 21.99
CA SER A 36 -3.79 -6.11 22.79
C SER A 36 -2.49 -6.06 22.00
N ASP A 37 -2.23 -7.03 21.12
CA ASP A 37 -0.89 -7.28 20.58
C ASP A 37 -0.75 -6.82 19.12
N VAL A 38 -1.89 -6.58 18.45
CA VAL A 38 -1.91 -6.14 17.05
C VAL A 38 -2.53 -4.77 16.91
N ARG A 39 -3.79 -4.61 17.33
CA ARG A 39 -4.55 -3.38 17.13
C ARG A 39 -3.99 -2.21 17.93
N ALA A 40 -3.80 -2.40 19.22
CA ALA A 40 -3.30 -1.33 20.09
C ALA A 40 -1.90 -0.83 19.65
N PRO A 41 -0.89 -1.70 19.39
CA PRO A 41 0.38 -1.24 18.83
C PRO A 41 0.24 -0.57 17.45
N MET A 42 -0.66 -1.04 16.57
CA MET A 42 -0.89 -0.41 15.28
C MET A 42 -1.53 0.97 15.41
N GLU A 43 -2.41 1.18 16.41
CA GLU A 43 -2.99 2.50 16.73
C GLU A 43 -1.90 3.46 17.23
N GLU A 44 -0.99 3.00 18.09
CA GLU A 44 0.16 3.81 18.55
C GLU A 44 1.08 4.19 17.38
N LEU A 45 1.40 3.23 16.50
CA LEU A 45 2.17 3.48 15.29
C LEU A 45 1.46 4.49 14.37
N ALA A 46 0.15 4.36 14.20
CA ALA A 46 -0.64 5.28 13.37
C ALA A 46 -0.63 6.71 13.91
N VAL A 47 -0.66 6.89 15.23
CA VAL A 47 -0.54 8.21 15.88
C VAL A 47 0.84 8.81 15.61
N GLU A 48 1.91 8.04 15.76
CA GLU A 48 3.28 8.49 15.52
C GLU A 48 3.48 8.88 14.04
N LEU A 49 3.04 8.04 13.11
CA LEU A 49 3.12 8.31 11.68
C LEU A 49 2.27 9.52 11.26
N SER A 50 1.07 9.67 11.84
CA SER A 50 0.20 10.83 11.56
C SER A 50 0.85 12.14 12.00
N ALA A 51 1.57 12.13 13.11
CA ALA A 51 2.30 13.31 13.57
C ALA A 51 3.50 13.63 12.68
N HIS A 52 4.23 12.60 12.21
CA HIS A 52 5.39 12.75 11.33
C HIS A 52 5.01 13.22 9.91
N PHE A 53 3.87 12.74 9.38
CA PHE A 53 3.34 13.07 8.06
C PHE A 53 2.13 14.02 8.16
N ALA A 54 2.20 15.01 9.03
CA ALA A 54 1.09 15.93 9.33
C ALA A 54 0.67 16.82 8.14
N GLU A 55 1.52 16.91 7.11
CA GLU A 55 1.20 17.60 5.86
C GLU A 55 0.07 16.91 5.05
N TYR A 56 -0.20 15.63 5.31
CA TYR A 56 -1.32 14.91 4.67
C TYR A 56 -2.54 14.90 5.56
N ALA A 57 -3.61 15.56 5.10
CA ALA A 57 -4.86 15.63 5.83
C ALA A 57 -5.49 14.25 6.07
N GLY A 58 -6.08 14.04 7.24
CA GLY A 58 -6.82 12.82 7.59
C GLY A 58 -6.04 11.79 8.40
N GLY A 59 -4.72 11.91 8.52
CA GLY A 59 -3.89 11.01 9.31
C GLY A 59 -3.94 9.54 8.87
N VAL A 60 -3.23 8.69 9.57
CA VAL A 60 -3.18 7.24 9.30
C VAL A 60 -4.45 6.57 9.83
N ARG A 61 -5.12 5.81 8.99
CA ARG A 61 -6.36 5.11 9.28
C ARG A 61 -6.18 3.61 9.27
N LEU A 62 -6.69 2.93 10.30
CA LEU A 62 -6.64 1.48 10.42
C LEU A 62 -7.81 0.83 9.68
N LEU A 63 -7.54 -0.34 9.09
CA LEU A 63 -8.59 -1.23 8.60
C LEU A 63 -9.15 -2.07 9.75
N GLY A 64 -10.46 -2.35 9.71
CA GLY A 64 -11.05 -3.35 10.61
C GLY A 64 -10.63 -4.79 10.26
N PRO A 65 -10.71 -5.73 11.22
CA PRO A 65 -10.26 -7.11 11.04
C PRO A 65 -11.18 -7.94 10.13
N VAL A 66 -12.43 -7.53 9.97
CA VAL A 66 -13.43 -8.27 9.18
C VAL A 66 -13.12 -8.16 7.69
N ARG A 67 -13.17 -9.29 6.99
CA ARG A 67 -13.00 -9.36 5.53
C ARG A 67 -14.33 -9.04 4.84
N ASP A 68 -14.28 -8.24 3.78
CA ASP A 68 -15.41 -8.14 2.83
C ASP A 68 -15.38 -9.35 1.90
N THR A 69 -16.31 -10.25 2.10
CA THR A 69 -16.38 -11.52 1.35
C THR A 69 -17.39 -11.50 0.20
N ARG A 70 -18.07 -10.36 -0.03
CA ARG A 70 -19.15 -10.27 -1.06
C ARG A 70 -18.66 -10.65 -2.44
N MET A 71 -17.50 -10.14 -2.86
CA MET A 71 -16.90 -10.36 -4.18
C MET A 71 -15.65 -11.26 -4.14
N SER A 72 -15.36 -11.94 -3.01
CA SER A 72 -14.19 -12.78 -2.84
C SER A 72 -14.53 -14.26 -2.96
N HIS A 73 -13.64 -15.03 -3.60
CA HIS A 73 -13.69 -16.51 -3.55
C HIS A 73 -13.35 -17.03 -2.15
N ASP A 74 -12.43 -16.37 -1.45
CA ASP A 74 -12.12 -16.68 -0.05
C ASP A 74 -13.23 -16.13 0.87
N LYS A 75 -13.96 -17.03 1.51
CA LYS A 75 -15.08 -16.73 2.42
C LYS A 75 -14.65 -16.70 3.89
N SER A 76 -13.37 -16.79 4.20
CA SER A 76 -12.88 -16.64 5.56
C SER A 76 -13.27 -15.27 6.14
N PRO A 77 -13.82 -15.24 7.39
CA PRO A 77 -14.47 -14.03 7.92
C PRO A 77 -13.49 -12.92 8.31
N TYR A 78 -12.23 -13.24 8.59
CA TYR A 78 -11.24 -12.26 9.05
C TYR A 78 -10.06 -12.14 8.08
N LYS A 79 -9.49 -10.95 8.05
CA LYS A 79 -8.24 -10.70 7.33
C LYS A 79 -7.08 -11.41 8.02
N THR A 80 -6.13 -11.89 7.25
CA THR A 80 -4.87 -12.46 7.75
C THR A 80 -3.76 -11.41 7.87
N TYR A 81 -4.14 -10.16 8.04
CA TYR A 81 -3.26 -9.02 8.26
C TYR A 81 -4.01 -7.87 8.94
N GLN A 82 -3.29 -7.01 9.67
CA GLN A 82 -3.74 -5.70 10.10
C GLN A 82 -3.14 -4.64 9.19
N GLY A 83 -3.96 -3.96 8.42
CA GLY A 83 -3.53 -2.88 7.56
C GLY A 83 -3.86 -1.50 8.13
N ALA A 84 -3.02 -0.52 7.78
CA ALA A 84 -3.29 0.89 7.95
C ALA A 84 -2.79 1.67 6.72
N TYR A 85 -3.37 2.84 6.46
CA TYR A 85 -3.05 3.64 5.29
C TYR A 85 -3.17 5.14 5.57
N LEU A 86 -2.41 5.91 4.80
CA LEU A 86 -2.46 7.36 4.77
C LEU A 86 -2.66 7.81 3.32
N ASP A 87 -3.81 8.42 3.03
CA ASP A 87 -4.08 8.97 1.70
C ASP A 87 -3.27 10.25 1.48
N VAL A 88 -2.50 10.29 0.41
CA VAL A 88 -1.85 11.50 -0.11
C VAL A 88 -2.82 12.23 -1.03
N LEU A 89 -3.41 11.52 -1.97
CA LEU A 89 -4.48 11.94 -2.88
C LEU A 89 -5.38 10.74 -3.19
N PRO A 90 -6.56 10.92 -3.77
CA PRO A 90 -7.37 9.79 -4.22
C PRO A 90 -6.56 8.84 -5.12
N ALA A 91 -6.56 7.55 -4.82
CA ALA A 91 -5.78 6.50 -5.48
C ALA A 91 -4.25 6.52 -5.22
N LEU A 92 -3.74 7.48 -4.46
CA LEU A 92 -2.34 7.59 -4.08
C LEU A 92 -2.21 7.62 -2.56
N GLY A 93 -1.31 6.83 -2.00
CA GLY A 93 -1.08 6.87 -0.57
C GLY A 93 -0.01 5.91 -0.08
N PHE A 94 0.26 6.03 1.20
CA PHE A 94 1.13 5.12 1.93
C PHE A 94 0.32 3.97 2.53
N TRP A 95 0.97 2.84 2.68
CA TRP A 95 0.39 1.64 3.23
C TRP A 95 1.36 0.96 4.19
N VAL A 96 0.82 0.43 5.27
CA VAL A 96 1.53 -0.48 6.16
C VAL A 96 0.61 -1.63 6.54
N HIS A 97 1.15 -2.85 6.63
CA HIS A 97 0.41 -3.95 7.24
C HIS A 97 1.34 -4.90 7.98
N LEU A 98 0.79 -5.50 9.03
CA LEU A 98 1.38 -6.59 9.78
C LEU A 98 0.67 -7.90 9.41
N ASP A 99 1.44 -8.91 9.05
CA ASP A 99 0.97 -10.26 8.77
C ASP A 99 1.93 -11.31 9.41
N ARG A 100 1.77 -12.59 9.08
CA ARG A 100 2.66 -13.65 9.58
C ARG A 100 4.13 -13.49 9.17
N GLU A 101 4.41 -12.77 8.10
CA GLU A 101 5.76 -12.52 7.58
C GLU A 101 6.39 -11.24 8.17
N GLY A 102 5.70 -10.58 9.09
CA GLY A 102 6.13 -9.34 9.72
C GLY A 102 5.46 -8.10 9.16
N LEU A 103 6.16 -6.98 9.17
CA LEU A 103 5.64 -5.67 8.81
C LEU A 103 6.05 -5.30 7.38
N TYR A 104 5.08 -5.01 6.53
CA TYR A 104 5.29 -4.50 5.18
C TYR A 104 4.88 -3.04 5.10
N ALA A 105 5.73 -2.19 4.53
CA ALA A 105 5.42 -0.79 4.30
C ALA A 105 5.67 -0.42 2.84
N SER A 106 4.81 0.43 2.25
CA SER A 106 4.88 0.79 0.83
C SER A 106 4.24 2.14 0.52
N GLY A 107 4.55 2.67 -0.66
CA GLY A 107 3.77 3.68 -1.37
C GLY A 107 3.00 3.03 -2.52
N ARG A 108 1.76 3.48 -2.72
CA ARG A 108 0.80 2.85 -3.64
C ARG A 108 0.16 3.83 -4.58
N TRP A 109 0.03 3.41 -5.83
CA TRP A 109 -0.89 3.98 -6.80
C TRP A 109 -1.91 2.92 -7.23
N TYR A 110 -3.18 3.12 -6.84
CA TYR A 110 -4.27 2.18 -7.07
C TYR A 110 -5.42 2.89 -7.79
N PRO A 111 -5.34 3.07 -9.12
CA PRO A 111 -6.35 3.78 -9.90
C PRO A 111 -7.71 3.12 -9.83
N TYR A 112 -8.78 3.90 -9.99
CA TYR A 112 -10.15 3.41 -9.95
C TYR A 112 -10.64 2.90 -11.31
N GLY A 113 -9.93 3.22 -12.40
CA GLY A 113 -10.37 2.79 -13.72
C GLY A 113 -9.32 2.91 -14.81
N GLY A 114 -9.75 2.59 -16.04
CA GLY A 114 -8.87 2.54 -17.21
C GLY A 114 -8.33 3.91 -17.66
N ALA A 115 -9.04 5.00 -17.35
CA ALA A 115 -8.62 6.34 -17.74
C ALA A 115 -7.33 6.75 -17.04
N GLU A 116 -7.19 6.44 -15.73
CA GLU A 116 -5.99 6.68 -14.96
C GLU A 116 -4.82 5.83 -15.48
N VAL A 117 -5.08 4.55 -15.81
CA VAL A 117 -4.08 3.65 -16.39
C VAL A 117 -3.60 4.14 -17.75
N ALA A 118 -4.51 4.70 -18.58
CA ALA A 118 -4.13 5.29 -19.87
C ALA A 118 -3.22 6.51 -19.69
N ARG A 119 -3.55 7.42 -18.74
CA ARG A 119 -2.69 8.57 -18.41
C ARG A 119 -1.32 8.13 -17.88
N TYR A 120 -1.28 7.12 -17.02
CA TYR A 120 -0.04 6.54 -16.55
C TYR A 120 0.84 6.06 -17.69
N ARG A 121 0.29 5.30 -18.64
CA ARG A 121 1.05 4.81 -19.79
C ARG A 121 1.55 5.95 -20.67
N ALA A 122 0.74 6.94 -20.94
CA ALA A 122 1.17 8.13 -21.68
C ALA A 122 2.35 8.82 -20.98
N ALA A 123 2.28 9.02 -19.65
CA ALA A 123 3.38 9.62 -18.88
C ALA A 123 4.66 8.76 -18.87
N VAL A 124 4.53 7.43 -18.94
CA VAL A 124 5.70 6.52 -19.03
C VAL A 124 6.29 6.50 -20.45
N GLU A 125 5.48 6.72 -21.48
CA GLU A 125 5.92 6.83 -22.87
C GLU A 125 6.65 8.16 -23.15
N GLU A 126 6.28 9.24 -22.47
CA GLU A 126 7.01 10.51 -22.53
C GLU A 126 8.46 10.32 -22.10
N GLU A 127 9.41 11.02 -22.79
CA GLU A 127 10.83 10.82 -22.54
C GLU A 127 11.21 11.19 -21.11
N ASP A 128 10.91 12.41 -20.69
CA ASP A 128 11.28 12.90 -19.35
C ASP A 128 10.50 12.18 -18.25
N GLY A 129 9.17 12.04 -18.42
CA GLY A 129 8.31 11.38 -17.44
C GLY A 129 8.66 9.92 -17.22
N GLY A 130 8.92 9.20 -18.31
CA GLY A 130 9.29 7.80 -18.25
C GLY A 130 10.70 7.57 -17.74
N ALA A 131 11.68 8.44 -18.09
CA ALA A 131 13.04 8.37 -17.59
C ALA A 131 13.08 8.64 -16.07
N GLU A 132 12.31 9.65 -15.60
CA GLU A 132 12.19 9.97 -14.18
C GLU A 132 11.62 8.78 -13.39
N LEU A 133 10.52 8.17 -13.84
CA LEU A 133 9.95 6.99 -13.17
C LEU A 133 10.93 5.81 -13.17
N ALA A 134 11.64 5.57 -14.28
CA ALA A 134 12.64 4.54 -14.37
C ALA A 134 13.78 4.77 -13.35
N GLY A 135 14.24 6.00 -13.21
CA GLY A 135 15.23 6.38 -12.19
C GLY A 135 14.72 6.17 -10.76
N ILE A 136 13.48 6.59 -10.45
CA ILE A 136 12.85 6.39 -9.14
C ILE A 136 12.77 4.89 -8.81
N THR A 137 12.25 4.09 -9.73
CA THR A 137 12.09 2.64 -9.49
C THR A 137 13.42 1.91 -9.38
N ALA A 138 14.42 2.27 -10.18
CA ALA A 138 15.78 1.72 -10.08
C ALA A 138 16.41 2.05 -8.72
N ARG A 139 16.31 3.30 -8.27
CA ARG A 139 16.80 3.71 -6.94
C ARG A 139 16.10 2.93 -5.82
N LEU A 140 14.78 2.82 -5.85
CA LEU A 140 14.01 2.06 -4.84
C LEU A 140 14.44 0.59 -4.83
N THR A 141 14.59 -0.04 -6.00
CA THR A 141 15.08 -1.42 -6.11
C THR A 141 16.48 -1.58 -5.50
N GLY A 142 17.39 -0.63 -5.75
CA GLY A 142 18.72 -0.60 -5.14
C GLY A 142 18.70 -0.45 -3.61
N LEU A 143 17.61 0.09 -3.04
CA LEU A 143 17.36 0.21 -1.60
C LEU A 143 16.55 -0.97 -1.02
N GLY A 144 16.39 -2.07 -1.78
CA GLY A 144 15.71 -3.27 -1.34
C GLY A 144 14.19 -3.23 -1.46
N PHE A 145 13.62 -2.27 -2.20
CA PHE A 145 12.19 -2.27 -2.47
C PHE A 145 11.84 -3.25 -3.58
N THR A 146 10.68 -3.88 -3.43
CA THR A 146 10.02 -4.60 -4.52
C THR A 146 9.04 -3.66 -5.20
N ILE A 147 9.13 -3.54 -6.53
CA ILE A 147 8.17 -2.80 -7.35
C ILE A 147 7.11 -3.79 -7.83
N GLY A 148 6.02 -3.86 -7.09
CA GLY A 148 4.91 -4.79 -7.30
C GLY A 148 3.64 -4.10 -7.80
N GLY A 149 2.50 -4.69 -7.47
CA GLY A 149 1.17 -4.25 -7.88
C GLY A 149 0.59 -5.11 -8.99
N ASP A 150 -0.52 -4.67 -9.57
CA ASP A 150 -1.19 -5.39 -10.66
C ASP A 150 -0.51 -5.07 -12.00
N ARG A 151 -0.11 -6.11 -12.74
CA ARG A 151 0.58 -6.00 -14.03
C ARG A 151 -0.09 -6.89 -15.09
N LEU A 152 -0.06 -6.44 -16.34
CA LEU A 152 -0.39 -7.29 -17.46
C LEU A 152 0.63 -8.44 -17.59
N ALA A 153 0.17 -9.65 -17.85
CA ALA A 153 1.04 -10.78 -18.15
C ALA A 153 1.84 -10.55 -19.45
N THR A 154 1.22 -9.87 -20.40
CA THR A 154 1.81 -9.52 -21.70
C THR A 154 1.99 -8.02 -21.84
N ARG A 155 2.62 -7.59 -22.93
CA ARG A 155 2.77 -6.16 -23.26
C ARG A 155 1.40 -5.50 -23.52
N PRO A 156 1.24 -4.21 -23.20
CA PRO A 156 0.06 -3.45 -23.60
C PRO A 156 -0.06 -3.40 -25.12
N ARG A 157 -1.31 -3.31 -25.62
CA ARG A 157 -1.56 -3.19 -27.05
C ARG A 157 -0.90 -1.92 -27.60
N GLY A 158 -0.23 -2.04 -28.74
CA GLY A 158 0.46 -0.93 -29.40
C GLY A 158 1.90 -0.67 -28.94
N VAL A 159 2.32 -1.24 -27.80
CA VAL A 159 3.68 -1.06 -27.30
C VAL A 159 4.64 -2.04 -27.97
N PRO A 160 5.78 -1.59 -28.54
CA PRO A 160 6.79 -2.47 -29.11
C PRO A 160 7.39 -3.43 -28.10
N ALA A 161 7.75 -4.64 -28.51
CA ALA A 161 8.39 -5.63 -27.62
C ALA A 161 9.75 -5.17 -27.05
N GLY A 162 10.49 -4.38 -27.81
CA GLY A 162 11.78 -3.81 -27.40
C GLY A 162 11.70 -2.46 -26.69
N HIS A 163 10.52 -2.03 -26.24
CA HIS A 163 10.38 -0.72 -25.57
C HIS A 163 11.22 -0.68 -24.27
N PRO A 164 12.10 0.30 -24.05
CA PRO A 164 13.04 0.32 -22.92
C PRO A 164 12.33 0.33 -21.55
N ARG A 165 11.12 0.86 -21.49
CA ARG A 165 10.29 0.95 -20.28
C ARG A 165 9.12 -0.01 -20.30
N LEU A 166 9.21 -1.15 -21.03
CA LEU A 166 8.12 -2.11 -21.18
C LEU A 166 7.59 -2.64 -19.84
N GLU A 167 8.48 -2.94 -18.90
CA GLU A 167 8.08 -3.46 -17.57
C GLU A 167 7.24 -2.42 -16.79
N LEU A 168 7.57 -1.15 -16.88
CA LEU A 168 6.77 -0.08 -16.27
C LEU A 168 5.39 0.04 -16.96
N LEU A 169 5.34 -0.03 -18.29
CA LEU A 169 4.10 0.07 -19.08
C LEU A 169 3.10 -1.08 -18.81
N ARG A 170 3.58 -2.21 -18.28
CA ARG A 170 2.74 -3.34 -17.91
C ARG A 170 1.91 -3.10 -16.65
N HIS A 171 2.31 -2.15 -15.80
CA HIS A 171 1.59 -1.88 -14.56
C HIS A 171 0.19 -1.31 -14.81
N ARG A 172 -0.77 -1.79 -14.02
CA ARG A 172 -2.13 -1.27 -13.85
C ARG A 172 -2.34 -0.71 -12.45
N LYS A 173 -1.50 -1.13 -11.52
CA LYS A 173 -1.34 -0.61 -10.16
C LYS A 173 0.13 -0.70 -9.80
N ILE A 174 0.61 0.20 -8.95
CA ILE A 174 1.97 0.15 -8.42
C ILE A 174 1.90 0.04 -6.91
N ASP A 175 2.70 -0.85 -6.37
CA ASP A 175 2.98 -1.01 -4.95
C ASP A 175 4.51 -1.14 -4.81
N ALA A 176 5.14 -0.07 -4.35
CA ALA A 176 6.58 -0.06 -4.11
C ALA A 176 6.84 -0.14 -2.61
N GLY A 177 7.36 -1.25 -2.13
CA GLY A 177 7.52 -1.47 -0.71
C GLY A 177 8.61 -2.44 -0.33
N ARG A 178 8.86 -2.52 0.97
CA ARG A 178 9.82 -3.44 1.57
C ARG A 178 9.27 -4.03 2.87
N ARG A 179 9.88 -5.09 3.35
CA ARG A 179 9.43 -5.86 4.51
C ARG A 179 10.46 -5.89 5.64
N LEU A 180 9.97 -5.76 6.86
CA LEU A 180 10.69 -6.07 8.08
C LEU A 180 10.15 -7.41 8.62
N GLY A 181 10.97 -8.45 8.56
CA GLY A 181 10.59 -9.78 9.04
C GLY A 181 10.38 -9.86 10.56
N PRO A 182 9.82 -10.98 11.05
CA PRO A 182 9.74 -11.24 12.48
C PRO A 182 11.12 -11.23 13.12
N GLY A 183 11.22 -10.66 14.32
CA GLY A 183 12.49 -10.59 15.05
C GLY A 183 12.56 -9.42 16.03
N PRO A 184 13.73 -9.17 16.66
CA PRO A 184 13.88 -8.13 17.68
C PRO A 184 13.54 -6.72 17.18
N ALA A 185 13.84 -6.40 15.92
CA ALA A 185 13.52 -5.11 15.34
C ALA A 185 12.01 -4.87 15.24
N LEU A 186 11.22 -5.90 14.87
CA LEU A 186 9.75 -5.83 14.84
C LEU A 186 9.18 -5.58 16.24
N GLY A 187 9.79 -6.15 17.28
CA GLY A 187 9.40 -6.01 18.69
C GLY A 187 9.92 -4.75 19.37
N SER A 188 10.34 -3.74 18.64
CA SER A 188 10.90 -2.52 19.19
C SER A 188 10.48 -1.27 18.41
N ALA A 189 10.82 -0.09 18.89
CA ALA A 189 10.60 1.19 18.19
C ALA A 189 11.27 1.24 16.79
N ALA A 190 12.22 0.34 16.50
CA ALA A 190 12.82 0.21 15.18
C ALA A 190 11.80 -0.14 14.09
N ALA A 191 10.69 -0.81 14.42
CA ALA A 191 9.62 -1.07 13.48
C ALA A 191 8.91 0.22 13.02
N GLY A 192 8.70 1.19 13.92
CA GLY A 192 8.15 2.50 13.55
C GLY A 192 9.13 3.31 12.69
N ALA A 193 10.40 3.31 13.05
CA ALA A 193 11.46 3.94 12.26
C ALA A 193 11.54 3.34 10.84
N PHE A 194 11.43 2.03 10.71
CA PHE A 194 11.38 1.33 9.41
C PHE A 194 10.22 1.79 8.53
N VAL A 195 9.01 1.93 9.09
CA VAL A 195 7.84 2.40 8.32
C VAL A 195 8.04 3.85 7.88
N ARG A 196 8.45 4.73 8.79
CA ARG A 196 8.71 6.13 8.51
C ARG A 196 9.73 6.30 7.39
N GLU A 197 10.90 5.67 7.52
CA GLU A 197 11.94 5.70 6.50
C GLU A 197 11.45 5.15 5.15
N THR A 198 10.69 4.05 5.15
CA THR A 198 10.13 3.46 3.93
C THR A 198 9.21 4.43 3.22
N TRP A 199 8.34 5.12 3.96
CA TRP A 199 7.39 6.09 3.39
C TRP A 199 8.10 7.33 2.86
N GLU A 200 9.15 7.83 3.54
CA GLU A 200 9.99 8.92 3.04
C GLU A 200 10.70 8.55 1.74
N LEU A 201 11.29 7.35 1.68
CA LEU A 201 12.02 6.87 0.51
C LEU A 201 11.12 6.67 -0.71
N VAL A 202 9.86 6.25 -0.52
CA VAL A 202 8.91 6.00 -1.62
C VAL A 202 8.13 7.25 -2.03
N ARG A 203 8.19 8.34 -1.27
CA ARG A 203 7.51 9.61 -1.57
C ARG A 203 7.72 10.10 -3.00
N PRO A 204 8.95 10.08 -3.59
CA PRO A 204 9.16 10.52 -4.97
C PRO A 204 8.30 9.79 -6.01
N LEU A 205 7.93 8.51 -5.76
CA LEU A 205 7.01 7.79 -6.63
C LEU A 205 5.60 8.38 -6.57
N LEU A 206 5.12 8.73 -5.37
CA LEU A 206 3.79 9.32 -5.18
C LEU A 206 3.75 10.74 -5.75
N ASP A 207 4.81 11.52 -5.54
CA ASP A 207 4.95 12.88 -6.09
C ASP A 207 4.97 12.86 -7.62
N TRP A 208 5.71 11.91 -8.23
CA TRP A 208 5.72 11.69 -9.67
C TRP A 208 4.31 11.41 -10.22
N ALA A 209 3.56 10.55 -9.54
CA ALA A 209 2.19 10.20 -9.94
C ALA A 209 1.22 11.37 -9.76
N ALA A 210 1.33 12.11 -8.66
CA ALA A 210 0.52 13.30 -8.37
C ALA A 210 0.75 14.41 -9.40
N ALA A 211 2.02 14.74 -9.71
CA ALA A 211 2.40 15.76 -10.69
C ALA A 211 1.84 15.48 -12.10
N ARG A 212 1.59 14.22 -12.43
CA ARG A 212 1.03 13.78 -13.71
C ARG A 212 -0.49 13.55 -13.71
N GLY A 213 -1.16 13.99 -12.65
CA GLY A 213 -2.62 13.90 -12.53
C GLY A 213 -3.15 12.46 -12.59
N LEU A 214 -2.39 11.50 -12.04
CA LEU A 214 -2.78 10.08 -12.02
C LEU A 214 -3.83 9.78 -10.94
N THR A 215 -4.52 10.79 -10.48
CA THR A 215 -5.65 10.70 -9.55
C THR A 215 -6.98 10.71 -10.30
N PRO A 216 -8.04 10.12 -9.75
CA PRO A 216 -9.37 10.25 -10.32
C PRO A 216 -9.79 11.72 -10.38
N ARG A 217 -10.39 12.13 -11.49
CA ARG A 217 -11.01 13.46 -11.55
C ARG A 217 -12.21 13.50 -10.60
N PRO A 218 -12.44 14.62 -9.89
CA PRO A 218 -13.67 14.80 -9.11
C PRO A 218 -14.89 14.53 -9.99
N ARG A 219 -15.87 13.78 -9.49
CA ARG A 219 -17.17 13.63 -10.15
C ARG A 219 -17.88 14.99 -10.07
N GLY A 220 -17.72 15.84 -11.08
CA GLY A 220 -18.34 17.17 -11.03
C GLY A 220 -18.14 18.04 -12.26
N ASP A 221 -17.23 17.70 -13.15
CA ASP A 221 -17.03 18.48 -14.37
C ASP A 221 -17.40 17.66 -15.63
N ARG A 222 -18.67 17.25 -15.69
CA ARG A 222 -19.31 17.05 -16.99
C ARG A 222 -19.67 18.42 -17.47
N GLY A 223 -18.79 18.98 -18.33
CA GLY A 223 -19.01 20.23 -18.99
C GLY A 223 -20.46 20.36 -19.47
N ALA A 224 -21.05 21.45 -19.13
CA ALA A 224 -22.26 21.92 -19.76
C ALA A 224 -21.94 22.18 -21.23
N ASP A 225 -21.98 21.12 -22.05
CA ASP A 225 -22.19 21.25 -23.50
C ASP A 225 -23.64 21.65 -23.68
N THR A 226 -23.86 22.94 -23.71
CA THR A 226 -25.10 23.53 -24.21
C THR A 226 -25.06 23.42 -25.71
N PRO A 227 -26.00 22.67 -26.35
CA PRO A 227 -26.14 22.75 -27.80
C PRO A 227 -26.83 24.07 -28.17
N SER A 228 -26.17 24.83 -29.00
CA SER A 228 -26.81 25.94 -29.76
C SER A 228 -27.58 25.39 -30.92
#